data_ac174e24bbfa460512c79731191a4c6e
#
_entry.id   ac174e24bbfa460512c79731191a4c6e
#
_cell.length_a   1.000
_cell.length_b   1.000
_cell.length_c   1.000
_cell.angle_alpha   90.00
_cell.angle_beta   90.00
_cell.angle_gamma   90.00
#
_symmetry.space_group_name_H-M   'P 1'
#
loop_
_entity.id
_entity.type
_entity.pdbx_description
1 polymer ?
#
loop_
_entity_poly.entity_id
_entity_poly.type
_entity_poly.pdbx_seq_one_letter_code
_entity_poly.pdbx_strand_id
1 'polypeptide(L)'
;MPLKSKFICPFCFEEHKISDVQFRCTNRRCKDVPDLELTRYENGDESIPKMGKPTFKAPSGGLSIPKSARCPECNSITYAIVCPSCHNKLPESTLLGRDMIISVVGSRDTGKSHFVGVIVNELIERISVKFGGAMEGFDDTMQRYKAGAYQKLYMDMQKLDLTQSSVQNVNNGAYRPLIFTLKLKHKGLFKDKIDSYTLVFFDTAGEDLNDEDTMSTVNKYICKSAGIIFLLDPMQFPTVRNQLDENTVSRASSVDWKQATRSDDIMARVSKLIRNDRRMKSEQKIDIPVAAVFSKFDAIASLIPEGSTVLENSPHCDEGRFDMADWHNVDSEIRSLLSVC
;
A
#
# COMPACT_ATOMS: atom_id res chain seq x y z
N MET A 1 15.19 -16.64 -8.64
CA MET A 1 14.90 -15.52 -9.56
C MET A 1 16.11 -14.61 -9.58
N PRO A 2 16.52 -14.06 -10.75
CA PRO A 2 17.59 -13.08 -10.79
C PRO A 2 17.17 -11.88 -9.94
N LEU A 3 18.11 -11.35 -9.15
CA LEU A 3 17.91 -10.13 -8.37
C LEU A 3 17.57 -8.99 -9.34
N LYS A 4 16.47 -8.28 -9.09
CA LYS A 4 16.14 -7.09 -9.88
C LYS A 4 17.27 -6.07 -9.73
N SER A 5 17.64 -5.42 -10.81
CA SER A 5 18.64 -4.35 -10.79
C SER A 5 18.08 -2.99 -10.34
N LYS A 6 16.76 -2.93 -10.15
CA LYS A 6 16.00 -1.72 -9.82
C LYS A 6 15.09 -1.96 -8.63
N PHE A 7 14.75 -0.89 -7.93
CA PHE A 7 13.75 -0.84 -6.87
C PHE A 7 12.81 0.36 -7.04
N ILE A 8 11.64 0.30 -6.43
CA ILE A 8 10.71 1.43 -6.32
C ILE A 8 10.78 1.93 -4.88
N CYS A 9 11.04 3.22 -4.70
CA CYS A 9 11.05 3.82 -3.37
C CYS A 9 9.65 3.76 -2.75
N PRO A 10 9.49 3.22 -1.53
CA PRO A 10 8.18 3.10 -0.89
C PRO A 10 7.60 4.45 -0.41
N PHE A 11 8.35 5.54 -0.53
CA PHE A 11 7.92 6.88 -0.11
C PHE A 11 7.56 7.78 -1.29
N CYS A 12 8.47 7.99 -2.23
CA CYS A 12 8.23 8.87 -3.40
C CYS A 12 7.79 8.13 -4.65
N PHE A 13 7.75 6.80 -4.62
CA PHE A 13 7.37 5.90 -5.73
C PHE A 13 8.19 6.07 -7.01
N GLU A 14 9.37 6.71 -6.92
CA GLU A 14 10.32 6.76 -8.02
C GLU A 14 11.07 5.44 -8.16
N GLU A 15 11.33 5.07 -9.42
CA GLU A 15 12.13 3.89 -9.75
C GLU A 15 13.61 4.26 -9.83
N HIS A 16 14.47 3.52 -9.14
CA HIS A 16 15.90 3.71 -9.10
C HIS A 16 16.65 2.42 -9.39
N LYS A 17 17.87 2.54 -9.89
CA LYS A 17 18.80 1.40 -9.88
C LYS A 17 19.26 1.13 -8.45
N ILE A 18 19.44 -0.13 -8.11
CA ILE A 18 19.98 -0.52 -6.79
C ILE A 18 21.36 0.14 -6.55
N SER A 19 22.17 0.32 -7.60
CA SER A 19 23.47 1.04 -7.55
C SER A 19 23.38 2.51 -7.17
N ASP A 20 22.20 3.12 -7.28
CA ASP A 20 22.02 4.55 -7.00
C ASP A 20 21.65 4.86 -5.56
N VAL A 21 21.39 3.82 -4.75
CA VAL A 21 21.12 3.96 -3.33
C VAL A 21 22.23 4.75 -2.63
N GLN A 22 21.82 5.62 -1.74
CA GLN A 22 22.74 6.41 -0.93
C GLN A 22 22.76 5.89 0.52
N PHE A 23 23.82 6.24 1.24
CA PHE A 23 23.96 6.00 2.66
C PHE A 23 23.78 7.29 3.44
N ARG A 24 23.20 7.20 4.64
CA ARG A 24 23.13 8.33 5.58
C ARG A 24 23.98 8.03 6.79
N CYS A 25 24.80 8.99 7.23
CA CYS A 25 25.55 8.86 8.46
C CYS A 25 24.62 8.68 9.67
N THR A 26 24.96 7.76 10.56
CA THR A 26 24.19 7.49 11.80
C THR A 26 24.92 7.96 13.06
N ASN A 27 26.13 8.51 12.93
CA ASN A 27 26.89 9.03 14.05
C ASN A 27 26.28 10.34 14.55
N ARG A 28 25.80 10.35 15.80
CA ARG A 28 25.19 11.53 16.44
C ARG A 28 26.12 12.73 16.50
N ARG A 29 27.46 12.51 16.58
CA ARG A 29 28.47 13.56 16.65
C ARG A 29 28.88 14.09 15.26
N CYS A 30 28.41 13.48 14.17
CA CYS A 30 28.66 13.99 12.83
C CYS A 30 27.91 15.32 12.64
N LYS A 31 28.52 16.24 11.88
CA LYS A 31 27.89 17.53 11.57
C LYS A 31 26.58 17.32 10.82
N ASP A 32 25.56 18.09 11.18
CA ASP A 32 24.33 18.16 10.41
C ASP A 32 24.52 19.07 9.20
N VAL A 33 23.91 18.69 8.09
CA VAL A 33 23.95 19.41 6.82
C VAL A 33 22.54 19.65 6.29
N PRO A 34 22.29 20.68 5.46
CA PRO A 34 21.01 20.87 4.80
C PRO A 34 20.65 19.66 3.92
N ASP A 35 19.44 19.16 4.04
CA ASP A 35 18.90 18.05 3.25
C ASP A 35 17.74 18.56 2.38
N LEU A 36 18.07 19.07 1.19
CA LEU A 36 17.11 19.67 0.27
C LEU A 36 16.12 18.64 -0.30
N GLU A 37 16.57 17.43 -0.58
CA GLU A 37 15.74 16.36 -1.12
C GLU A 37 14.66 15.94 -0.11
N LEU A 38 15.03 15.80 1.16
CA LEU A 38 14.06 15.52 2.23
C LEU A 38 13.13 16.73 2.45
N THR A 39 13.66 17.95 2.36
CA THR A 39 12.86 19.17 2.48
C THR A 39 11.78 19.24 1.40
N ARG A 40 12.14 19.00 0.13
CA ARG A 40 11.20 18.94 -1.00
C ARG A 40 10.16 17.85 -0.84
N TYR A 41 10.59 16.66 -0.42
CA TYR A 41 9.67 15.55 -0.22
C TYR A 41 8.59 15.86 0.82
N GLU A 42 8.96 16.59 1.86
CA GLU A 42 8.03 16.97 2.93
C GLU A 42 7.34 18.33 2.67
N ASN A 43 7.41 18.84 1.43
CA ASN A 43 6.87 20.12 1.00
C ASN A 43 7.32 21.30 1.89
N GLY A 44 8.55 21.22 2.39
CA GLY A 44 9.17 22.27 3.20
C GLY A 44 9.68 23.41 2.34
N ASP A 45 9.92 24.56 3.01
CA ASP A 45 10.56 25.71 2.40
C ASP A 45 12.07 25.44 2.20
N GLU A 46 12.53 25.42 0.96
CA GLU A 46 13.95 25.20 0.62
C GLU A 46 14.86 26.33 1.11
N SER A 47 14.33 27.50 1.43
CA SER A 47 15.10 28.59 2.05
C SER A 47 15.43 28.29 3.55
N ILE A 48 14.66 27.40 4.16
CA ILE A 48 14.87 26.91 5.52
C ILE A 48 14.93 25.39 5.50
N PRO A 49 16.01 24.81 4.95
CA PRO A 49 16.07 23.38 4.71
C PRO A 49 16.13 22.59 6.02
N LYS A 50 15.55 21.39 6.01
CA LYS A 50 15.72 20.45 7.10
C LYS A 50 17.19 20.08 7.26
N MET A 51 17.63 20.09 8.50
CA MET A 51 18.98 19.65 8.84
C MET A 51 18.98 18.15 9.12
N GLY A 52 19.92 17.44 8.52
CA GLY A 52 20.07 16.01 8.67
C GLY A 52 21.53 15.57 8.64
N LYS A 53 21.78 14.29 8.95
CA LYS A 53 23.12 13.73 8.82
C LYS A 53 23.48 13.59 7.33
N PRO A 54 24.78 13.74 6.98
CA PRO A 54 25.22 13.66 5.59
C PRO A 54 24.75 12.39 4.87
N THR A 55 24.25 12.56 3.66
CA THR A 55 23.95 11.48 2.71
C THR A 55 25.05 11.43 1.65
N PHE A 56 25.42 10.22 1.24
CA PHE A 56 26.53 10.02 0.31
C PHE A 56 26.37 8.70 -0.45
N LYS A 57 26.96 8.62 -1.64
CA LYS A 57 27.11 7.34 -2.35
C LYS A 57 28.30 6.59 -1.78
N ALA A 58 28.12 5.26 -1.61
CA ALA A 58 29.29 4.43 -1.32
C ALA A 58 30.25 4.44 -2.52
N PRO A 59 31.58 4.34 -2.29
CA PRO A 59 32.51 4.13 -3.39
C PRO A 59 32.12 2.92 -4.21
N SER A 60 31.88 3.10 -5.52
CA SER A 60 31.47 2.03 -6.41
C SER A 60 32.65 1.07 -6.66
N GLY A 61 32.54 -0.13 -6.11
CA GLY A 61 33.55 -1.18 -6.25
C GLY A 61 33.03 -2.47 -6.88
N GLY A 62 31.93 -2.43 -7.65
CA GLY A 62 31.40 -3.65 -8.27
C GLY A 62 29.90 -3.60 -8.59
N LEU A 63 29.36 -4.74 -9.00
CA LEU A 63 27.95 -4.94 -9.36
C LEU A 63 26.99 -5.01 -8.14
N SER A 64 27.50 -4.99 -6.93
CA SER A 64 26.70 -5.07 -5.71
C SER A 64 26.95 -3.87 -4.79
N ILE A 65 25.88 -3.40 -4.13
CA ILE A 65 25.98 -2.37 -3.10
C ILE A 65 26.63 -2.99 -1.85
N PRO A 66 27.61 -2.30 -1.23
CA PRO A 66 28.16 -2.75 0.04
C PRO A 66 27.07 -2.71 1.12
N LYS A 67 27.12 -3.66 2.08
CA LYS A 67 26.20 -3.68 3.22
C LYS A 67 26.36 -2.47 4.15
N SER A 68 27.52 -1.83 4.11
CA SER A 68 27.85 -0.66 4.94
C SER A 68 28.76 0.28 4.17
N ALA A 69 28.79 1.55 4.55
CA ALA A 69 29.69 2.52 3.99
C ALA A 69 30.31 3.40 5.09
N ARG A 70 31.44 4.02 4.82
CA ARG A 70 32.08 4.97 5.73
C ARG A 70 31.66 6.39 5.36
N CYS A 71 31.21 7.14 6.37
CA CYS A 71 30.87 8.55 6.19
C CYS A 71 32.11 9.36 5.79
N PRO A 72 32.08 10.13 4.70
CA PRO A 72 33.22 10.94 4.27
C PRO A 72 33.57 12.06 5.27
N GLU A 73 32.58 12.53 6.06
CA GLU A 73 32.78 13.64 7.01
C GLU A 73 33.39 13.18 8.35
N CYS A 74 32.97 12.03 8.88
CA CYS A 74 33.39 11.59 10.23
C CYS A 74 34.00 10.19 10.26
N ASN A 75 34.16 9.55 9.12
CA ASN A 75 34.72 8.20 8.93
C ASN A 75 33.99 7.06 9.70
N SER A 76 32.84 7.34 10.31
CA SER A 76 32.02 6.32 10.98
C SER A 76 31.35 5.40 9.98
N ILE A 77 31.23 4.12 10.34
CA ILE A 77 30.51 3.13 9.53
C ILE A 77 29.00 3.34 9.70
N THR A 78 28.26 3.29 8.61
CA THR A 78 26.80 3.31 8.59
C THR A 78 26.24 2.18 7.74
N TYR A 79 25.06 1.70 8.14
CA TYR A 79 24.24 0.70 7.44
C TYR A 79 22.92 1.33 6.94
N ALA A 80 22.66 2.59 7.30
CA ALA A 80 21.41 3.26 6.92
C ALA A 80 21.45 3.65 5.45
N ILE A 81 20.55 3.05 4.68
CA ILE A 81 20.34 3.35 3.26
C ILE A 81 19.17 4.30 3.10
N VAL A 82 19.27 5.19 2.11
CA VAL A 82 18.25 6.18 1.78
C VAL A 82 17.98 6.25 0.28
N CYS A 83 16.79 6.70 -0.05
CA CYS A 83 16.40 6.94 -1.44
C CYS A 83 17.20 8.11 -2.04
N PRO A 84 17.71 8.02 -3.27
CA PRO A 84 18.46 9.13 -3.89
C PRO A 84 17.60 10.36 -4.23
N SER A 85 16.26 10.22 -4.33
CA SER A 85 15.38 11.33 -4.69
C SER A 85 14.70 12.01 -3.51
N CYS A 86 14.31 11.26 -2.48
CA CYS A 86 13.57 11.84 -1.35
C CYS A 86 14.31 11.73 -0.02
N HIS A 87 15.47 11.13 -0.02
CA HIS A 87 16.33 10.89 1.16
C HIS A 87 15.63 10.20 2.34
N ASN A 88 14.42 9.66 2.16
CA ASN A 88 13.80 8.80 3.17
C ASN A 88 14.61 7.51 3.34
N LYS A 89 14.69 7.05 4.58
CA LYS A 89 15.34 5.78 4.92
C LYS A 89 14.61 4.63 4.23
N LEU A 90 15.36 3.66 3.72
CA LEU A 90 14.81 2.50 3.03
C LEU A 90 14.94 1.25 3.89
N PRO A 91 13.96 0.32 3.86
CA PRO A 91 14.14 -1.01 4.43
C PRO A 91 15.18 -1.80 3.61
N GLU A 92 15.92 -2.69 4.28
CA GLU A 92 16.91 -3.55 3.59
C GLU A 92 16.28 -4.45 2.52
N SER A 93 15.00 -4.85 2.71
CA SER A 93 14.24 -5.63 1.74
C SER A 93 14.12 -4.93 0.38
N THR A 94 14.16 -3.61 0.33
CA THR A 94 14.15 -2.82 -0.93
C THR A 94 15.34 -3.19 -1.81
N LEU A 95 16.53 -3.45 -1.24
CA LEU A 95 17.72 -3.85 -1.99
C LEU A 95 17.60 -5.22 -2.66
N LEU A 96 16.65 -6.03 -2.20
CA LEU A 96 16.36 -7.33 -2.80
C LEU A 96 15.48 -7.20 -4.06
N GLY A 97 14.99 -5.99 -4.37
CA GLY A 97 14.11 -5.71 -5.52
C GLY A 97 12.78 -6.47 -5.47
N ARG A 98 12.25 -6.69 -4.27
CA ARG A 98 10.98 -7.39 -4.02
C ARG A 98 9.96 -6.46 -3.42
N ASP A 99 9.76 -5.33 -4.09
CA ASP A 99 8.79 -4.33 -3.69
C ASP A 99 7.40 -4.79 -4.10
N MET A 100 6.47 -4.77 -3.17
CA MET A 100 5.06 -5.12 -3.35
C MET A 100 4.20 -3.93 -2.93
N ILE A 101 4.09 -2.97 -3.81
CA ILE A 101 3.19 -1.84 -3.63
C ILE A 101 1.78 -2.32 -3.97
N ILE A 102 0.87 -2.27 -3.00
CA ILE A 102 -0.53 -2.65 -3.18
C ILE A 102 -1.39 -1.40 -3.10
N SER A 103 -1.96 -0.99 -4.22
CA SER A 103 -2.92 0.10 -4.24
C SER A 103 -4.30 -0.37 -3.79
N VAL A 104 -4.90 0.37 -2.86
CA VAL A 104 -6.30 0.20 -2.51
C VAL A 104 -7.07 1.37 -3.10
N VAL A 105 -7.91 1.07 -4.08
CA VAL A 105 -8.66 2.05 -4.87
C VAL A 105 -10.16 1.84 -4.65
N GLY A 106 -10.93 2.91 -4.67
CA GLY A 106 -12.39 2.87 -4.53
C GLY A 106 -12.93 4.29 -4.34
N SER A 107 -14.23 4.48 -4.46
CA SER A 107 -14.88 5.77 -4.29
C SER A 107 -14.80 6.28 -2.85
N ARG A 108 -15.25 7.50 -2.62
CA ARG A 108 -15.41 8.04 -1.27
C ARG A 108 -16.34 7.15 -0.45
N ASP A 109 -16.04 6.99 0.84
CA ASP A 109 -16.81 6.18 1.81
C ASP A 109 -16.92 4.68 1.47
N THR A 110 -16.10 4.14 0.56
CA THR A 110 -16.03 2.68 0.32
C THR A 110 -15.31 1.90 1.42
N GLY A 111 -14.78 2.58 2.45
CA GLY A 111 -14.10 1.91 3.57
C GLY A 111 -12.63 1.53 3.30
N LYS A 112 -11.93 2.25 2.41
CA LYS A 112 -10.50 1.99 2.12
C LYS A 112 -9.64 1.95 3.36
N SER A 113 -9.71 2.96 4.21
CA SER A 113 -8.93 3.05 5.46
C SER A 113 -9.27 1.92 6.42
N HIS A 114 -10.55 1.54 6.53
CA HIS A 114 -10.99 0.38 7.32
C HIS A 114 -10.39 -0.92 6.75
N PHE A 115 -10.48 -1.11 5.44
CA PHE A 115 -9.91 -2.27 4.77
C PHE A 115 -8.39 -2.38 5.02
N VAL A 116 -7.65 -1.29 4.86
CA VAL A 116 -6.20 -1.27 5.14
C VAL A 116 -5.93 -1.57 6.61
N GLY A 117 -6.71 -0.97 7.54
CA GLY A 117 -6.58 -1.23 8.97
C GLY A 117 -6.80 -2.70 9.33
N VAL A 118 -7.82 -3.33 8.75
CA VAL A 118 -8.15 -4.73 9.00
C VAL A 118 -7.15 -5.67 8.35
N ILE A 119 -6.82 -5.48 7.06
CA ILE A 119 -5.90 -6.40 6.36
C ILE A 119 -4.49 -6.38 6.96
N VAL A 120 -4.03 -5.23 7.44
CA VAL A 120 -2.75 -5.11 8.14
C VAL A 120 -2.77 -5.93 9.43
N ASN A 121 -3.86 -5.86 10.22
CA ASN A 121 -4.00 -6.66 11.42
C ASN A 121 -3.99 -8.16 11.13
N GLU A 122 -4.79 -8.58 10.16
CA GLU A 122 -4.87 -9.98 9.72
C GLU A 122 -3.52 -10.51 9.23
N LEU A 123 -2.79 -9.70 8.47
CA LEU A 123 -1.45 -10.07 7.99
C LEU A 123 -0.46 -10.21 9.14
N ILE A 124 -0.49 -9.34 10.15
CA ILE A 124 0.43 -9.39 11.30
C ILE A 124 0.10 -10.56 12.21
N GLU A 125 -1.15 -10.67 12.64
CA GLU A 125 -1.54 -11.55 13.73
C GLU A 125 -1.83 -12.98 13.28
N ARG A 126 -2.30 -13.16 12.06
CA ARG A 126 -2.81 -14.46 11.60
C ARG A 126 -2.15 -14.98 10.31
N ILE A 127 -2.28 -14.23 9.21
CA ILE A 127 -1.93 -14.77 7.88
C ILE A 127 -0.43 -15.06 7.78
N SER A 128 0.43 -14.10 8.11
CA SER A 128 1.87 -14.29 7.99
C SER A 128 2.36 -15.48 8.82
N VAL A 129 1.81 -15.67 10.02
CA VAL A 129 2.15 -16.78 10.92
C VAL A 129 1.72 -18.12 10.33
N LYS A 130 0.48 -18.21 9.84
CA LYS A 130 -0.06 -19.43 9.21
C LYS A 130 0.73 -19.85 7.96
N PHE A 131 1.20 -18.87 7.19
CA PHE A 131 2.07 -19.11 6.02
C PHE A 131 3.56 -19.23 6.37
N GLY A 132 3.89 -19.46 7.65
CA GLY A 132 5.26 -19.69 8.11
C GLY A 132 6.17 -18.47 8.04
N GLY A 133 5.61 -17.29 8.19
CA GLY A 133 6.32 -16.03 8.08
C GLY A 133 6.09 -15.07 9.25
N ALA A 134 6.50 -13.84 9.04
CA ALA A 134 6.26 -12.72 9.96
C ALA A 134 6.18 -11.41 9.18
N MET A 135 5.40 -10.46 9.69
CA MET A 135 5.33 -9.10 9.17
C MET A 135 5.76 -8.10 10.22
N GLU A 136 6.71 -7.26 9.88
CA GLU A 136 7.30 -6.25 10.77
C GLU A 136 7.12 -4.86 10.16
N GLY A 137 6.68 -3.88 10.96
CA GLY A 137 6.61 -2.48 10.51
C GLY A 137 7.99 -1.87 10.38
N PHE A 138 8.18 -1.11 9.31
CA PHE A 138 9.40 -0.36 9.08
C PHE A 138 9.30 1.03 9.72
N ASP A 139 10.39 1.48 10.38
CA ASP A 139 10.50 2.79 11.03
C ASP A 139 9.33 3.04 12.01
N ASP A 140 8.60 4.14 11.86
CA ASP A 140 7.46 4.52 12.70
C ASP A 140 6.11 3.87 12.29
N THR A 141 6.11 3.01 11.26
CA THR A 141 4.89 2.41 10.68
C THR A 141 4.01 1.72 11.73
N MET A 142 4.61 0.89 12.59
CA MET A 142 3.83 0.21 13.65
C MET A 142 3.24 1.17 14.67
N GLN A 143 3.98 2.21 15.03
CA GLN A 143 3.50 3.23 15.96
C GLN A 143 2.30 3.98 15.37
N ARG A 144 2.41 4.42 14.10
CA ARG A 144 1.32 5.11 13.39
C ARG A 144 0.11 4.21 13.21
N TYR A 145 0.32 2.96 12.80
CA TYR A 145 -0.76 1.98 12.66
C TYR A 145 -1.49 1.75 13.98
N LYS A 146 -0.73 1.52 15.08
CA LYS A 146 -1.32 1.27 16.41
C LYS A 146 -2.06 2.49 16.95
N ALA A 147 -1.49 3.68 16.83
CA ALA A 147 -2.12 4.91 17.31
C ALA A 147 -3.34 5.35 16.48
N GLY A 148 -3.39 4.97 15.21
CA GLY A 148 -4.48 5.29 14.29
C GLY A 148 -5.50 4.17 14.18
N ALA A 149 -5.35 3.32 13.15
CA ALA A 149 -6.35 2.32 12.79
C ALA A 149 -6.59 1.27 13.88
N TYR A 150 -5.53 0.71 14.47
CA TYR A 150 -5.67 -0.35 15.47
C TYR A 150 -6.39 0.15 16.73
N GLN A 151 -5.99 1.30 17.27
CA GLN A 151 -6.63 1.85 18.47
C GLN A 151 -8.13 2.04 18.25
N LYS A 152 -8.53 2.71 17.18
CA LYS A 152 -9.95 2.96 16.91
C LYS A 152 -10.75 1.70 16.63
N LEU A 153 -10.26 0.82 15.75
CA LEU A 153 -11.02 -0.35 15.30
C LEU A 153 -11.12 -1.44 16.35
N TYR A 154 -10.02 -1.72 17.07
CA TYR A 154 -9.91 -2.90 17.93
C TYR A 154 -9.96 -2.60 19.43
N MET A 155 -9.55 -1.40 19.85
CA MET A 155 -9.57 -1.02 21.25
C MET A 155 -10.84 -0.21 21.60
N ASP A 156 -11.11 0.82 20.80
CA ASP A 156 -12.24 1.72 21.04
C ASP A 156 -13.55 1.22 20.39
N MET A 157 -13.48 0.20 19.51
CA MET A 157 -14.61 -0.33 18.74
C MET A 157 -15.36 0.76 17.95
N GLN A 158 -14.62 1.69 17.38
CA GLN A 158 -15.15 2.83 16.64
C GLN A 158 -14.78 2.79 15.16
N LYS A 159 -15.62 3.41 14.35
CA LYS A 159 -15.27 3.65 12.93
C LYS A 159 -14.09 4.60 12.81
N LEU A 160 -13.27 4.40 11.79
CA LEU A 160 -12.24 5.38 11.44
C LEU A 160 -12.90 6.65 10.89
N ASP A 161 -12.28 7.80 11.17
CA ASP A 161 -12.69 9.06 10.56
C ASP A 161 -12.48 8.99 9.05
N LEU A 162 -13.23 9.82 8.31
CA LEU A 162 -13.01 9.96 6.88
C LEU A 162 -11.58 10.45 6.63
N THR A 163 -10.88 9.78 5.72
CA THR A 163 -9.56 10.21 5.29
C THR A 163 -9.69 11.55 4.57
N GLN A 164 -9.03 12.58 5.12
CA GLN A 164 -9.04 13.90 4.50
C GLN A 164 -8.23 13.87 3.21
N SER A 165 -8.63 14.71 2.24
CA SER A 165 -7.89 14.86 0.98
C SER A 165 -6.43 15.27 1.22
N SER A 166 -5.53 14.78 0.37
CA SER A 166 -4.11 15.14 0.38
C SER A 166 -3.87 16.65 0.28
N VAL A 167 -4.71 17.37 -0.44
CA VAL A 167 -4.65 18.83 -0.57
C VAL A 167 -4.75 19.54 0.78
N GLN A 168 -5.55 18.99 1.70
CA GLN A 168 -5.79 19.61 3.02
C GLN A 168 -4.71 19.26 4.05
N ASN A 169 -3.91 18.22 3.81
CA ASN A 169 -2.94 17.69 4.78
C ASN A 169 -1.46 17.85 4.41
N VAL A 170 -1.17 18.57 3.33
CA VAL A 170 0.22 18.81 2.87
C VAL A 170 1.13 19.34 4.01
N ASN A 171 0.57 20.08 4.96
CA ASN A 171 1.33 20.67 6.08
C ASN A 171 1.47 19.75 7.32
N ASN A 172 0.79 18.60 7.38
CA ASN A 172 0.71 17.81 8.62
C ASN A 172 1.48 16.47 8.60
N GLY A 173 2.29 16.19 7.56
CA GLY A 173 3.04 14.92 7.46
C GLY A 173 2.16 13.65 7.36
N ALA A 174 0.85 13.83 7.11
CA ALA A 174 -0.16 12.75 7.15
C ALA A 174 -0.06 11.74 6.01
N TYR A 175 0.72 12.04 4.98
CA TYR A 175 0.82 11.23 3.75
C TYR A 175 2.02 10.29 3.71
N ARG A 176 2.38 9.70 4.85
CA ARG A 176 3.43 8.67 4.86
C ARG A 176 2.80 7.29 4.70
N PRO A 177 3.24 6.48 3.72
CA PRO A 177 2.75 5.11 3.54
C PRO A 177 3.01 4.25 4.79
N LEU A 178 2.21 3.21 4.96
CA LEU A 178 2.49 2.13 5.89
C LEU A 178 3.42 1.14 5.17
N ILE A 179 4.62 0.98 5.69
CA ILE A 179 5.67 0.16 5.07
C ILE A 179 5.99 -0.99 6.00
N PHE A 180 5.88 -2.20 5.47
CA PHE A 180 6.16 -3.43 6.22
C PHE A 180 7.21 -4.27 5.49
N THR A 181 7.95 -5.04 6.26
CA THR A 181 8.77 -6.14 5.75
C THR A 181 8.04 -7.44 6.03
N LEU A 182 7.55 -8.09 4.98
CA LEU A 182 6.98 -9.43 5.04
C LEU A 182 8.07 -10.46 4.77
N LYS A 183 8.32 -11.32 5.74
CA LYS A 183 9.28 -12.43 5.65
C LYS A 183 8.50 -13.73 5.52
N LEU A 184 8.74 -14.49 4.47
CA LEU A 184 8.12 -15.80 4.25
C LEU A 184 9.19 -16.89 4.19
N LYS A 185 8.96 -17.97 4.91
CA LYS A 185 9.83 -19.13 4.96
C LYS A 185 9.39 -20.16 3.92
N HIS A 186 10.31 -20.57 3.06
CA HIS A 186 10.09 -21.62 2.10
C HIS A 186 10.98 -22.83 2.45
N LYS A 187 10.38 -24.01 2.46
CA LYS A 187 11.14 -25.26 2.62
C LYS A 187 12.02 -25.47 1.39
N GLY A 188 13.31 -25.59 1.58
CA GLY A 188 14.28 -25.96 0.55
C GLY A 188 14.72 -27.41 0.69
N LEU A 189 15.28 -27.98 -0.38
CA LEU A 189 15.77 -29.36 -0.38
C LEU A 189 16.90 -29.63 0.66
N PHE A 190 17.73 -28.61 0.93
CA PHE A 190 18.87 -28.75 1.86
C PHE A 190 18.82 -27.74 3.00
N LYS A 191 18.19 -26.59 2.81
CA LYS A 191 18.08 -25.51 3.79
C LYS A 191 16.84 -24.67 3.49
N ASP A 192 16.13 -24.33 4.54
CA ASP A 192 15.03 -23.39 4.45
C ASP A 192 15.53 -22.02 3.97
N LYS A 193 14.75 -21.39 3.11
CA LYS A 193 15.02 -20.07 2.56
C LYS A 193 14.00 -19.08 3.08
N ILE A 194 14.46 -17.92 3.50
CA ILE A 194 13.59 -16.79 3.87
C ILE A 194 13.60 -15.79 2.73
N ASP A 195 12.44 -15.53 2.16
CA ASP A 195 12.23 -14.46 1.22
C ASP A 195 11.64 -13.25 1.94
N SER A 196 12.19 -12.07 1.68
CA SER A 196 11.75 -10.80 2.28
C SER A 196 11.17 -9.90 1.21
N TYR A 197 10.00 -9.33 1.50
CA TYR A 197 9.27 -8.44 0.62
C TYR A 197 9.02 -7.11 1.32
N THR A 198 9.14 -5.99 0.58
CA THR A 198 8.68 -4.69 1.05
C THR A 198 7.22 -4.53 0.66
N LEU A 199 6.32 -4.60 1.63
CA LEU A 199 4.89 -4.42 1.43
C LEU A 199 4.51 -2.99 1.80
N VAL A 200 3.84 -2.30 0.90
CA VAL A 200 3.51 -0.88 1.05
C VAL A 200 2.01 -0.67 0.87
N PHE A 201 1.38 -0.08 1.88
CA PHE A 201 0.01 0.42 1.81
C PHE A 201 0.03 1.95 1.92
N PHE A 202 -0.65 2.59 1.00
CA PHE A 202 -0.82 4.02 0.99
C PHE A 202 -2.31 4.34 1.00
N ASP A 203 -2.79 4.93 2.10
CA ASP A 203 -4.20 5.27 2.25
C ASP A 203 -4.47 6.62 1.60
N THR A 204 -5.17 6.60 0.49
CA THR A 204 -5.53 7.79 -0.29
C THR A 204 -7.00 8.12 -0.13
N ALA A 205 -7.34 9.40 -0.01
CA ALA A 205 -8.72 9.82 -0.07
C ALA A 205 -9.31 9.49 -1.46
N GLY A 206 -10.57 9.09 -1.52
CA GLY A 206 -11.25 8.81 -2.80
C GLY A 206 -11.33 10.03 -3.72
N GLU A 207 -11.23 11.23 -3.16
CA GLU A 207 -11.27 12.53 -3.85
C GLU A 207 -9.93 12.89 -4.50
N ASP A 208 -8.81 12.31 -4.03
CA ASP A 208 -7.47 12.60 -4.55
C ASP A 208 -7.30 12.22 -6.02
N LEU A 209 -8.15 11.34 -6.54
CA LEU A 209 -8.22 10.99 -7.95
C LEU A 209 -8.93 12.05 -8.83
N ASN A 210 -9.49 13.09 -8.23
CA ASN A 210 -10.23 14.14 -8.92
C ASN A 210 -9.43 15.44 -9.10
N ASP A 211 -8.30 15.60 -8.39
CA ASP A 211 -7.52 16.84 -8.36
C ASP A 211 -6.19 16.64 -9.10
N GLU A 212 -5.94 17.46 -10.13
CA GLU A 212 -4.73 17.36 -10.97
C GLU A 212 -3.44 17.69 -10.21
N ASP A 213 -3.48 18.59 -9.23
CA ASP A 213 -2.29 19.00 -8.46
C ASP A 213 -1.87 17.98 -7.39
N THR A 214 -2.80 17.28 -6.80
CA THR A 214 -2.55 16.20 -5.83
C THR A 214 -2.04 14.92 -6.51
N MET A 215 -2.19 14.84 -7.82
CA MET A 215 -2.03 13.63 -8.62
C MET A 215 -0.59 13.13 -8.74
N SER A 216 0.45 13.91 -8.40
CA SER A 216 1.82 13.45 -8.71
C SER A 216 2.25 12.23 -7.88
N THR A 217 2.02 12.21 -6.58
CA THR A 217 2.44 11.09 -5.69
C THR A 217 1.42 9.95 -5.71
N VAL A 218 0.11 10.25 -5.65
CA VAL A 218 -0.97 9.25 -5.74
C VAL A 218 -0.94 8.53 -7.08
N ASN A 219 -0.71 9.27 -8.16
CA ASN A 219 -0.59 8.71 -9.49
C ASN A 219 0.61 7.76 -9.62
N LYS A 220 1.78 8.16 -9.11
CA LYS A 220 2.97 7.31 -9.08
C LYS A 220 2.71 6.04 -8.28
N TYR A 221 2.07 6.14 -7.11
CA TYR A 221 1.70 5.00 -6.28
C TYR A 221 0.88 3.97 -7.05
N ILE A 222 -0.20 4.41 -7.72
CA ILE A 222 -1.05 3.53 -8.52
C ILE A 222 -0.30 2.94 -9.72
N CYS A 223 0.42 3.77 -10.48
CA CYS A 223 1.15 3.32 -11.67
C CYS A 223 2.30 2.36 -11.37
N LYS A 224 2.90 2.45 -10.17
CA LYS A 224 4.00 1.59 -9.71
C LYS A 224 3.53 0.40 -8.88
N SER A 225 2.22 0.20 -8.76
CA SER A 225 1.67 -0.93 -8.00
C SER A 225 1.98 -2.27 -8.64
N ALA A 226 2.31 -3.23 -7.79
CA ALA A 226 2.44 -4.64 -8.13
C ALA A 226 1.06 -5.34 -8.21
N GLY A 227 0.03 -4.76 -7.57
CA GLY A 227 -1.35 -5.19 -7.61
C GLY A 227 -2.29 -4.08 -7.13
N ILE A 228 -3.53 -4.14 -7.57
CA ILE A 228 -4.59 -3.18 -7.20
C ILE A 228 -5.72 -3.94 -6.53
N ILE A 229 -6.12 -3.51 -5.34
CA ILE A 229 -7.36 -3.92 -4.69
C ILE A 229 -8.40 -2.85 -4.98
N PHE A 230 -9.41 -3.21 -5.73
CA PHE A 230 -10.51 -2.33 -6.10
C PHE A 230 -11.71 -2.59 -5.20
N LEU A 231 -11.96 -1.68 -4.26
CA LEU A 231 -13.09 -1.80 -3.35
C LEU A 231 -14.37 -1.34 -4.03
N LEU A 232 -15.34 -2.23 -4.05
CA LEU A 232 -16.70 -2.01 -4.52
C LEU A 232 -17.62 -1.85 -3.31
N ASP A 233 -18.27 -0.70 -3.19
CA ASP A 233 -19.33 -0.50 -2.21
C ASP A 233 -20.66 -1.02 -2.77
N PRO A 234 -21.23 -2.10 -2.24
CA PRO A 234 -22.50 -2.63 -2.73
C PRO A 234 -23.65 -1.64 -2.63
N MET A 235 -23.53 -0.65 -1.74
CA MET A 235 -24.55 0.41 -1.63
C MET A 235 -24.57 1.35 -2.83
N GLN A 236 -23.57 1.31 -3.73
CA GLN A 236 -23.61 2.08 -4.99
C GLN A 236 -24.61 1.51 -6.02
N PHE A 237 -24.99 0.24 -5.88
CA PHE A 237 -25.92 -0.42 -6.80
C PHE A 237 -27.36 -0.21 -6.36
N PRO A 238 -28.23 0.46 -7.17
CA PRO A 238 -29.63 0.66 -6.83
C PRO A 238 -30.39 -0.64 -6.60
N THR A 239 -30.06 -1.68 -7.37
CA THR A 239 -30.65 -3.02 -7.25
C THR A 239 -30.41 -3.65 -5.89
N VAL A 240 -29.22 -3.42 -5.29
CA VAL A 240 -28.88 -3.88 -3.94
C VAL A 240 -29.64 -3.05 -2.89
N ARG A 241 -29.58 -1.72 -2.98
CA ARG A 241 -30.23 -0.84 -2.01
C ARG A 241 -31.74 -1.09 -1.90
N ASN A 242 -32.40 -1.35 -3.04
CA ASN A 242 -33.84 -1.58 -3.08
C ASN A 242 -34.28 -2.90 -2.42
N GLN A 243 -33.33 -3.80 -2.14
CA GLN A 243 -33.60 -5.07 -1.46
C GLN A 243 -33.30 -5.01 0.05
N LEU A 244 -32.72 -3.92 0.53
CA LEU A 244 -32.36 -3.70 1.92
C LEU A 244 -33.34 -2.73 2.58
N ASP A 245 -33.50 -2.87 3.91
CA ASP A 245 -34.24 -1.90 4.69
C ASP A 245 -33.50 -0.56 4.82
N GLU A 246 -34.26 0.52 5.01
CA GLU A 246 -33.69 1.89 5.08
C GLU A 246 -32.69 2.08 6.24
N ASN A 247 -32.85 1.35 7.35
CA ASN A 247 -31.91 1.43 8.47
C ASN A 247 -30.56 0.82 8.12
N THR A 248 -30.57 -0.32 7.42
CA THR A 248 -29.35 -0.97 6.95
C THR A 248 -28.60 -0.06 5.95
N VAL A 249 -29.31 0.50 4.98
CA VAL A 249 -28.71 1.43 3.99
C VAL A 249 -28.11 2.65 4.68
N SER A 250 -28.83 3.28 5.61
CA SER A 250 -28.36 4.49 6.30
C SER A 250 -27.19 4.24 7.25
N ARG A 251 -27.09 3.05 7.84
CA ARG A 251 -25.94 2.64 8.66
C ARG A 251 -24.71 2.32 7.82
N ALA A 252 -24.90 1.73 6.64
CA ALA A 252 -23.82 1.30 5.77
C ALA A 252 -23.16 2.48 5.05
N SER A 253 -23.89 3.56 4.76
CA SER A 253 -23.35 4.69 4.02
C SER A 253 -24.00 6.01 4.38
N SER A 254 -23.17 7.06 4.44
CA SER A 254 -23.58 8.45 4.60
C SER A 254 -23.55 9.25 3.28
N VAL A 255 -23.32 8.59 2.16
CA VAL A 255 -23.10 9.23 0.85
C VAL A 255 -24.41 9.67 0.20
N ASP A 256 -24.46 10.87 -0.34
CA ASP A 256 -25.49 11.26 -1.30
C ASP A 256 -25.19 10.60 -2.66
N TRP A 257 -25.95 9.56 -2.97
CA TRP A 257 -25.78 8.74 -4.18
C TRP A 257 -25.94 9.50 -5.49
N LYS A 258 -26.59 10.68 -5.46
CA LYS A 258 -26.75 11.54 -6.65
C LYS A 258 -25.47 12.25 -7.02
N GLN A 259 -24.57 12.43 -6.05
CA GLN A 259 -23.28 13.13 -6.19
C GLN A 259 -22.08 12.17 -6.08
N ALA A 260 -22.33 10.90 -5.76
CA ALA A 260 -21.26 9.91 -5.58
C ALA A 260 -20.56 9.61 -6.92
N THR A 261 -19.23 9.62 -6.90
CA THR A 261 -18.43 9.11 -8.02
C THR A 261 -18.66 7.61 -8.16
N ARG A 262 -19.06 7.16 -9.34
CA ARG A 262 -19.33 5.76 -9.61
C ARG A 262 -18.04 4.93 -9.66
N SER A 263 -18.13 3.66 -9.29
CA SER A 263 -16.98 2.75 -9.31
C SER A 263 -16.41 2.54 -10.72
N ASP A 264 -17.26 2.52 -11.75
CA ASP A 264 -16.83 2.42 -13.15
C ASP A 264 -16.04 3.65 -13.61
N ASP A 265 -16.43 4.87 -13.19
CA ASP A 265 -15.67 6.09 -13.48
C ASP A 265 -14.28 6.07 -12.85
N ILE A 266 -14.17 5.57 -11.62
CA ILE A 266 -12.88 5.43 -10.93
C ILE A 266 -11.99 4.43 -11.65
N MET A 267 -12.53 3.27 -12.04
CA MET A 267 -11.77 2.26 -12.77
C MET A 267 -11.31 2.79 -14.13
N ALA A 268 -12.16 3.55 -14.83
CA ALA A 268 -11.82 4.18 -16.09
C ALA A 268 -10.65 5.19 -15.91
N ARG A 269 -10.70 6.01 -14.85
CA ARG A 269 -9.62 6.98 -14.53
C ARG A 269 -8.31 6.26 -14.19
N VAL A 270 -8.34 5.24 -13.34
CA VAL A 270 -7.16 4.43 -12.98
C VAL A 270 -6.56 3.79 -14.24
N SER A 271 -7.40 3.22 -15.10
CA SER A 271 -6.96 2.62 -16.36
C SER A 271 -6.31 3.65 -17.28
N LYS A 272 -6.91 4.83 -17.43
CA LYS A 272 -6.35 5.94 -18.23
C LYS A 272 -5.01 6.40 -17.67
N LEU A 273 -4.90 6.53 -16.34
CA LEU A 273 -3.69 6.92 -15.65
C LEU A 273 -2.54 5.95 -15.94
N ILE A 274 -2.75 4.65 -15.74
CA ILE A 274 -1.76 3.60 -15.99
C ILE A 274 -1.32 3.60 -17.46
N ARG A 275 -2.28 3.72 -18.38
CA ARG A 275 -1.99 3.77 -19.82
C ARG A 275 -1.13 4.96 -20.19
N ASN A 276 -1.40 6.13 -19.62
CA ASN A 276 -0.64 7.35 -19.87
C ASN A 276 0.78 7.24 -19.31
N ASP A 277 0.96 6.80 -18.05
CA ASP A 277 2.27 6.63 -17.41
C ASP A 277 3.15 5.64 -18.20
N ARG A 278 2.59 4.51 -18.61
CA ARG A 278 3.28 3.46 -19.36
C ARG A 278 3.33 3.70 -20.86
N ARG A 279 2.76 4.79 -21.37
CA ARG A 279 2.65 5.12 -22.80
C ARG A 279 2.10 3.95 -23.62
N MET A 280 1.04 3.31 -23.10
CA MET A 280 0.45 2.14 -23.72
C MET A 280 -0.41 2.50 -24.95
N LYS A 281 -0.35 1.65 -25.96
CA LYS A 281 -1.30 1.73 -27.10
C LYS A 281 -2.68 1.25 -26.68
N SER A 282 -3.73 1.65 -27.42
CA SER A 282 -5.14 1.31 -27.11
C SER A 282 -5.40 -0.19 -26.99
N GLU A 283 -4.72 -0.99 -27.83
CA GLU A 283 -4.90 -2.44 -27.92
C GLU A 283 -4.16 -3.21 -26.81
N GLN A 284 -3.22 -2.56 -26.13
CA GLN A 284 -2.43 -3.21 -25.07
C GLN A 284 -3.27 -3.40 -23.81
N LYS A 285 -3.20 -4.58 -23.23
CA LYS A 285 -3.84 -4.87 -21.93
C LYS A 285 -2.95 -4.40 -20.79
N ILE A 286 -3.57 -3.85 -19.75
CA ILE A 286 -2.92 -3.58 -18.47
C ILE A 286 -2.63 -4.93 -17.81
N ASP A 287 -1.39 -5.17 -17.42
CA ASP A 287 -0.90 -6.42 -16.84
C ASP A 287 -0.84 -6.41 -15.30
N ILE A 288 -1.24 -5.29 -14.67
CA ILE A 288 -1.31 -5.21 -13.20
C ILE A 288 -2.49 -6.07 -12.73
N PRO A 289 -2.27 -7.06 -11.83
CA PRO A 289 -3.36 -7.83 -11.25
C PRO A 289 -4.33 -6.92 -10.48
N VAL A 290 -5.63 -7.15 -10.68
CA VAL A 290 -6.69 -6.42 -9.97
C VAL A 290 -7.57 -7.41 -9.24
N ALA A 291 -7.76 -7.19 -7.93
CA ALA A 291 -8.76 -7.89 -7.13
C ALA A 291 -9.95 -6.96 -6.88
N ALA A 292 -11.13 -7.31 -7.37
CA ALA A 292 -12.37 -6.64 -7.00
C ALA A 292 -12.88 -7.22 -5.68
N VAL A 293 -13.13 -6.36 -4.71
CA VAL A 293 -13.51 -6.76 -3.36
C VAL A 293 -14.74 -5.95 -2.91
N PHE A 294 -15.81 -6.64 -2.53
CA PHE A 294 -16.93 -5.96 -1.87
C PHE A 294 -16.52 -5.50 -0.46
N SER A 295 -16.62 -4.21 -0.24
CA SER A 295 -16.61 -3.65 1.10
C SER A 295 -18.00 -3.74 1.75
N LYS A 296 -18.13 -3.49 3.06
CA LYS A 296 -19.42 -3.46 3.76
C LYS A 296 -20.26 -4.73 3.51
N PHE A 297 -19.58 -5.85 3.39
CA PHE A 297 -20.20 -7.14 3.06
C PHE A 297 -21.24 -7.57 4.10
N ASP A 298 -21.03 -7.20 5.36
CA ASP A 298 -21.97 -7.38 6.46
C ASP A 298 -23.36 -6.80 6.18
N ALA A 299 -23.43 -5.68 5.46
CA ALA A 299 -24.68 -5.05 5.10
C ALA A 299 -25.49 -5.82 4.04
N ILE A 300 -24.83 -6.63 3.22
CA ILE A 300 -25.46 -7.40 2.15
C ILE A 300 -25.53 -8.91 2.43
N ALA A 301 -24.96 -9.36 3.55
CA ALA A 301 -24.89 -10.80 3.87
C ALA A 301 -26.26 -11.49 3.84
N SER A 302 -27.34 -10.78 4.21
CA SER A 302 -28.71 -11.31 4.16
C SER A 302 -29.26 -11.52 2.74
N LEU A 303 -28.63 -10.94 1.73
CA LEU A 303 -29.01 -11.09 0.33
C LEU A 303 -28.26 -12.25 -0.35
N ILE A 304 -27.24 -12.79 0.30
CA ILE A 304 -26.44 -13.88 -0.22
C ILE A 304 -27.15 -15.20 0.05
N PRO A 305 -27.30 -16.11 -0.93
CA PRO A 305 -27.93 -17.40 -0.74
C PRO A 305 -27.23 -18.23 0.35
N GLU A 306 -28.01 -18.95 1.16
CA GLU A 306 -27.48 -19.94 2.10
C GLU A 306 -26.65 -20.99 1.35
N GLY A 307 -25.50 -21.38 1.94
CA GLY A 307 -24.56 -22.33 1.33
C GLY A 307 -23.65 -21.73 0.27
N SER A 308 -23.66 -20.41 0.12
CA SER A 308 -22.69 -19.70 -0.74
C SER A 308 -21.29 -19.77 -0.12
N THR A 309 -20.29 -20.08 -0.94
CA THR A 309 -18.89 -20.18 -0.51
C THR A 309 -18.36 -18.87 0.09
N VAL A 310 -18.90 -17.71 -0.35
CA VAL A 310 -18.49 -16.40 0.19
C VAL A 310 -18.94 -16.17 1.64
N LEU A 311 -19.85 -16.98 2.18
CA LEU A 311 -20.28 -16.96 3.59
C LEU A 311 -19.48 -17.93 4.46
N GLU A 312 -18.70 -18.82 3.87
CA GLU A 312 -17.91 -19.81 4.58
C GLU A 312 -16.53 -19.28 5.00
N ASN A 313 -15.92 -19.94 5.96
CA ASN A 313 -14.55 -19.64 6.34
C ASN A 313 -13.58 -20.08 5.25
N SER A 314 -12.66 -19.21 4.85
CA SER A 314 -11.66 -19.54 3.86
C SER A 314 -10.66 -20.59 4.38
N PRO A 315 -10.40 -21.67 3.63
CA PRO A 315 -9.45 -22.72 4.00
C PRO A 315 -7.98 -22.29 3.94
N HIS A 316 -7.67 -21.18 3.26
CA HIS A 316 -6.29 -20.73 3.04
C HIS A 316 -5.47 -20.62 4.34
N CYS A 317 -6.07 -20.05 5.39
CA CYS A 317 -5.38 -19.87 6.66
C CYS A 317 -5.22 -21.17 7.44
N ASP A 318 -6.18 -22.11 7.33
CA ASP A 318 -6.14 -23.38 8.07
C ASP A 318 -5.06 -24.30 7.54
N GLU A 319 -4.88 -24.32 6.23
CA GLU A 319 -3.86 -25.13 5.55
C GLU A 319 -2.50 -24.44 5.40
N GLY A 320 -2.41 -23.13 5.68
CA GLY A 320 -1.19 -22.33 5.50
C GLY A 320 -0.70 -22.29 4.05
N ARG A 321 -1.64 -22.43 3.11
CA ARG A 321 -1.37 -22.39 1.66
C ARG A 321 -2.55 -21.75 0.93
N PHE A 322 -2.28 -21.20 -0.25
CA PHE A 322 -3.32 -20.68 -1.13
C PHE A 322 -4.11 -21.84 -1.75
N ASP A 323 -5.42 -21.85 -1.56
CA ASP A 323 -6.34 -22.80 -2.16
C ASP A 323 -6.93 -22.23 -3.45
N MET A 324 -6.54 -22.83 -4.59
CA MET A 324 -7.02 -22.39 -5.89
C MET A 324 -8.48 -22.74 -6.16
N ALA A 325 -8.99 -23.83 -5.58
CA ALA A 325 -10.38 -24.24 -5.78
C ALA A 325 -11.32 -23.31 -5.05
N ASP A 326 -11.04 -23.00 -3.79
CA ASP A 326 -11.78 -22.02 -3.01
C ASP A 326 -11.77 -20.64 -3.70
N TRP A 327 -10.60 -20.18 -4.14
CA TRP A 327 -10.48 -18.92 -4.87
C TRP A 327 -11.36 -18.89 -6.15
N HIS A 328 -11.37 -19.96 -6.93
CA HIS A 328 -12.21 -20.05 -8.14
C HIS A 328 -13.70 -20.02 -7.81
N ASN A 329 -14.13 -20.70 -6.75
CA ASN A 329 -15.51 -20.71 -6.31
C ASN A 329 -15.97 -19.31 -5.89
N VAL A 330 -15.20 -18.67 -5.01
CA VAL A 330 -15.47 -17.30 -4.55
C VAL A 330 -15.47 -16.31 -5.72
N ASP A 331 -14.48 -16.36 -6.64
CA ASP A 331 -14.43 -15.50 -7.83
C ASP A 331 -15.68 -15.67 -8.71
N SER A 332 -16.13 -16.91 -8.91
CA SER A 332 -17.32 -17.22 -9.72
C SER A 332 -18.60 -16.70 -9.09
N GLU A 333 -18.75 -16.86 -7.76
CA GLU A 333 -19.92 -16.35 -7.04
C GLU A 333 -19.96 -14.82 -7.02
N ILE A 334 -18.84 -14.15 -6.77
CA ILE A 334 -18.75 -12.68 -6.80
C ILE A 334 -19.07 -12.15 -8.21
N ARG A 335 -18.58 -12.79 -9.27
CA ARG A 335 -18.95 -12.41 -10.66
C ARG A 335 -20.42 -12.58 -10.93
N SER A 336 -21.04 -13.64 -10.42
CA SER A 336 -22.48 -13.85 -10.53
C SER A 336 -23.26 -12.75 -9.83
N LEU A 337 -22.88 -12.39 -8.61
CA LEU A 337 -23.47 -11.27 -7.87
C LEU A 337 -23.34 -9.95 -8.64
N LEU A 338 -22.17 -9.65 -9.19
CA LEU A 338 -21.94 -8.44 -9.97
C LEU A 338 -22.76 -8.40 -11.29
N SER A 339 -23.09 -9.55 -11.87
CA SER A 339 -23.85 -9.61 -13.12
C SER A 339 -25.32 -9.25 -12.96
N VAL A 340 -25.85 -9.30 -11.73
CA VAL A 340 -27.25 -8.94 -11.40
C VAL A 340 -27.37 -7.57 -10.73
N CYS A 341 -26.25 -6.93 -10.43
CA CYS A 341 -26.16 -5.56 -9.91
C CYS A 341 -26.11 -4.53 -11.02
#